data_a76602509ef7c991ac0dfdeaca00b7b2
#
_entry.id   a76602509ef7c991ac0dfdeaca00b7b2
#
_cell.length_a   1.000
_cell.length_b   1.000
_cell.length_c   1.000
_cell.angle_alpha   90.00
_cell.angle_beta   90.00
_cell.angle_gamma   90.00
#
_symmetry.space_group_name_H-M   'P 1'
#
loop_
_entity.id
_entity.type
_entity.pdbx_description
1 polymer ?
#
loop_
_entity_poly.entity_id
_entity_poly.type
_entity_poly.pdbx_seq_one_letter_code
_entity_poly.pdbx_strand_id
1 'polypeptide(L)'
;MKVILLCDVKGQGKKDQIINVSDGYARNFLFPQKKAIPADAKATNELKNKEEAKQFKINEERKAAQALADKLKDVQVKIKMEHGQDGRLYGSVTAKDIAEKLKEQTGVEVDKRKISTKENIKAYGNYAVEVKLLSDISAKFTVLVHE
;
A
#
# COMPACT_ATOMS: atom_id res chain seq x y z
N MET A 1 -24.41 25.33 -15.53
CA MET A 1 -22.99 25.70 -15.46
C MET A 1 -22.18 24.55 -14.91
N LYS A 2 -21.09 24.21 -15.54
CA LYS A 2 -20.16 23.19 -15.04
C LYS A 2 -19.12 23.83 -14.12
N VAL A 3 -18.91 23.25 -12.95
CA VAL A 3 -17.95 23.72 -11.96
C VAL A 3 -17.12 22.57 -11.44
N ILE A 4 -15.89 22.87 -11.00
CA ILE A 4 -15.00 21.93 -10.34
C ILE A 4 -15.04 22.21 -8.84
N LEU A 5 -15.34 21.20 -8.04
CA LEU A 5 -15.37 21.34 -6.59
C LEU A 5 -13.94 21.37 -6.02
N LEU A 6 -13.65 22.35 -5.16
CA LEU A 6 -12.37 22.49 -4.45
C LEU A 6 -12.39 21.77 -3.08
N CYS A 7 -13.58 21.43 -2.59
CA CYS A 7 -13.80 20.68 -1.36
C CYS A 7 -15.05 19.81 -1.48
N ASP A 8 -15.23 18.92 -0.55
CA ASP A 8 -16.43 18.09 -0.47
C ASP A 8 -17.64 18.97 -0.13
N VAL A 9 -18.67 18.91 -0.98
CA VAL A 9 -19.94 19.61 -0.77
C VAL A 9 -21.05 18.60 -0.59
N LYS A 10 -21.62 18.57 0.61
CA LYS A 10 -22.69 17.64 0.96
C LYS A 10 -23.88 17.77 -0.01
N GLY A 11 -24.31 16.68 -0.60
CA GLY A 11 -25.42 16.64 -1.54
C GLY A 11 -25.07 17.07 -2.99
N GLN A 12 -23.83 17.46 -3.27
CA GLN A 12 -23.39 17.87 -4.60
C GLN A 12 -22.25 16.97 -5.15
N GLY A 13 -21.19 16.75 -4.37
CA GLY A 13 -20.08 15.93 -4.81
C GLY A 13 -18.83 16.09 -3.95
N LYS A 14 -17.77 15.39 -4.35
CA LYS A 14 -16.47 15.40 -3.67
C LYS A 14 -15.50 16.38 -4.33
N LYS A 15 -14.44 16.69 -3.58
CA LYS A 15 -13.33 17.49 -4.08
C LYS A 15 -12.80 16.95 -5.43
N ASP A 16 -12.40 17.88 -6.29
CA ASP A 16 -11.88 17.62 -7.65
C ASP A 16 -12.92 16.99 -8.62
N GLN A 17 -14.19 16.96 -8.25
CA GLN A 17 -15.26 16.47 -9.12
C GLN A 17 -15.86 17.61 -9.95
N ILE A 18 -16.12 17.33 -11.23
CA ILE A 18 -16.85 18.22 -12.13
C ILE A 18 -18.34 17.94 -11.97
N ILE A 19 -19.10 18.97 -11.59
CA ILE A 19 -20.55 18.87 -11.45
C ILE A 19 -21.25 19.95 -12.27
N ASN A 20 -22.53 19.70 -12.60
CA ASN A 20 -23.36 20.67 -13.25
C ASN A 20 -24.35 21.26 -12.23
N VAL A 21 -24.30 22.56 -12.07
CA VAL A 21 -25.13 23.31 -11.10
C VAL A 21 -25.79 24.50 -11.78
N SER A 22 -26.83 25.05 -11.16
CA SER A 22 -27.43 26.31 -11.62
C SER A 22 -26.45 27.47 -11.48
N ASP A 23 -26.52 28.42 -12.40
CA ASP A 23 -25.64 29.61 -12.41
C ASP A 23 -25.77 30.41 -11.13
N GLY A 24 -27.00 30.55 -10.61
CA GLY A 24 -27.25 31.24 -9.35
C GLY A 24 -26.58 30.56 -8.15
N TYR A 25 -26.65 29.26 -8.05
CA TYR A 25 -26.02 28.49 -6.99
C TYR A 25 -24.49 28.59 -7.05
N ALA A 26 -23.93 28.47 -8.25
CA ALA A 26 -22.49 28.60 -8.45
C ALA A 26 -21.99 29.99 -8.03
N ARG A 27 -22.62 31.05 -8.54
CA ARG A 27 -22.18 32.45 -8.31
C ARG A 27 -22.45 32.98 -6.92
N ASN A 28 -23.57 32.60 -6.30
CA ASN A 28 -24.00 33.14 -5.01
C ASN A 28 -23.50 32.32 -3.82
N PHE A 29 -23.16 31.03 -4.02
CA PHE A 29 -22.79 30.15 -2.94
C PHE A 29 -21.41 29.50 -3.11
N LEU A 30 -21.17 28.83 -4.23
CA LEU A 30 -19.93 28.06 -4.40
C LEU A 30 -18.69 28.96 -4.59
N PHE A 31 -18.79 29.97 -5.42
CA PHE A 31 -17.64 30.87 -5.72
C PHE A 31 -17.30 31.80 -4.56
N PRO A 32 -18.24 32.46 -3.88
CA PRO A 32 -17.91 33.32 -2.74
C PRO A 32 -17.30 32.54 -1.57
N GLN A 33 -17.72 31.32 -1.38
CA GLN A 33 -17.18 30.40 -0.35
C GLN A 33 -15.91 29.67 -0.78
N LYS A 34 -15.40 29.94 -1.98
CA LYS A 34 -14.23 29.25 -2.56
C LYS A 34 -14.35 27.73 -2.55
N LYS A 35 -15.57 27.22 -2.72
CA LYS A 35 -15.87 25.78 -2.73
C LYS A 35 -15.79 25.17 -4.12
N ALA A 36 -15.89 26.00 -5.15
CA ALA A 36 -15.77 25.56 -6.53
C ALA A 36 -15.19 26.68 -7.41
N ILE A 37 -14.71 26.28 -8.58
CA ILE A 37 -14.26 27.16 -9.66
C ILE A 37 -15.01 26.83 -10.94
N PRO A 38 -15.15 27.75 -11.88
CA PRO A 38 -15.71 27.44 -13.19
C PRO A 38 -14.90 26.32 -13.88
N ALA A 39 -15.58 25.35 -14.47
CA ALA A 39 -14.95 24.30 -15.25
C ALA A 39 -14.63 24.80 -16.66
N ASP A 40 -13.67 25.70 -16.77
CA ASP A 40 -13.13 26.12 -18.04
C ASP A 40 -12.13 25.10 -18.61
N ALA A 41 -11.70 25.30 -19.85
CA ALA A 41 -10.78 24.37 -20.52
C ALA A 41 -9.44 24.23 -19.77
N LYS A 42 -8.93 25.31 -19.18
CA LYS A 42 -7.68 25.30 -18.43
C LYS A 42 -7.81 24.54 -17.12
N ALA A 43 -8.82 24.83 -16.32
CA ALA A 43 -9.07 24.16 -15.06
C ALA A 43 -9.38 22.68 -15.25
N THR A 44 -10.11 22.32 -16.28
CA THR A 44 -10.40 20.93 -16.65
C THR A 44 -9.13 20.16 -17.05
N ASN A 45 -8.25 20.78 -17.83
CA ASN A 45 -6.97 20.16 -18.20
C ASN A 45 -6.04 20.00 -16.99
N GLU A 46 -5.97 20.98 -16.09
CA GLU A 46 -5.19 20.88 -14.87
C GLU A 46 -5.67 19.75 -13.96
N LEU A 47 -7.00 19.59 -13.84
CA LEU A 47 -7.58 18.49 -13.08
C LEU A 47 -7.23 17.13 -13.70
N LYS A 48 -7.40 17.02 -15.03
CA LYS A 48 -7.06 15.79 -15.78
C LYS A 48 -5.59 15.44 -15.61
N ASN A 49 -4.68 16.40 -15.73
CA ASN A 49 -3.26 16.18 -15.55
C ASN A 49 -2.92 15.71 -14.12
N LYS A 50 -3.60 16.25 -13.10
CA LYS A 50 -3.45 15.80 -11.72
C LYS A 50 -3.94 14.37 -11.50
N GLU A 51 -5.06 14.01 -12.10
CA GLU A 51 -5.60 12.64 -12.03
C GLU A 51 -4.68 11.65 -12.74
N GLU A 52 -4.20 12.00 -13.93
CA GLU A 52 -3.25 11.18 -14.69
C GLU A 52 -1.94 10.99 -13.92
N ALA A 53 -1.41 12.05 -13.29
CA ALA A 53 -0.20 11.97 -12.46
C ALA A 53 -0.40 11.09 -11.22
N LYS A 54 -1.56 11.18 -10.57
CA LYS A 54 -1.90 10.29 -9.44
C LYS A 54 -2.00 8.84 -9.90
N GLN A 55 -2.69 8.60 -11.02
CA GLN A 55 -2.86 7.27 -11.57
C GLN A 55 -1.52 6.66 -12.00
N PHE A 56 -0.64 7.47 -12.58
CA PHE A 56 0.72 7.05 -12.95
C PHE A 56 1.51 6.61 -11.71
N LYS A 57 1.50 7.40 -10.62
CA LYS A 57 2.16 7.02 -9.36
C LYS A 57 1.62 5.71 -8.78
N ILE A 58 0.29 5.55 -8.75
CA ILE A 58 -0.35 4.33 -8.26
C ILE A 58 0.07 3.13 -9.12
N ASN A 59 0.12 3.29 -10.43
CA ASN A 59 0.54 2.22 -11.34
C ASN A 59 2.03 1.87 -11.18
N GLU A 60 2.91 2.86 -10.97
CA GLU A 60 4.32 2.63 -10.68
C GLU A 60 4.53 1.90 -9.34
N GLU A 61 3.84 2.32 -8.29
CA GLU A 61 3.84 1.63 -6.99
C GLU A 61 3.33 0.19 -7.10
N ARG A 62 2.27 -0.03 -7.88
CA ARG A 62 1.76 -1.36 -8.17
C ARG A 62 2.76 -2.24 -8.91
N LYS A 63 3.39 -1.72 -9.94
CA LYS A 63 4.43 -2.44 -10.69
C LYS A 63 5.60 -2.80 -9.80
N ALA A 64 6.08 -1.88 -8.98
CA ALA A 64 7.14 -2.13 -8.02
C ALA A 64 6.74 -3.21 -7.00
N ALA A 65 5.53 -3.12 -6.43
CA ALA A 65 5.02 -4.12 -5.50
C ALA A 65 4.84 -5.50 -6.16
N GLN A 66 4.35 -5.55 -7.39
CA GLN A 66 4.21 -6.81 -8.13
C GLN A 66 5.57 -7.43 -8.44
N ALA A 67 6.57 -6.64 -8.83
CA ALA A 67 7.93 -7.12 -9.06
C ALA A 67 8.56 -7.67 -7.77
N LEU A 68 8.34 -7.01 -6.63
CA LEU A 68 8.77 -7.51 -5.31
C LEU A 68 8.05 -8.80 -4.94
N ALA A 69 6.74 -8.87 -5.16
CA ALA A 69 5.95 -10.08 -4.92
C ALA A 69 6.46 -11.27 -5.73
N ASP A 70 6.75 -11.07 -7.00
CA ASP A 70 7.29 -12.10 -7.87
C ASP A 70 8.70 -12.55 -7.45
N LYS A 71 9.54 -11.62 -6.99
CA LYS A 71 10.85 -11.95 -6.42
C LYS A 71 10.74 -12.76 -5.13
N LEU A 72 9.79 -12.43 -4.27
CA LEU A 72 9.61 -13.09 -2.97
C LEU A 72 8.91 -14.45 -3.08
N LYS A 73 8.17 -14.69 -4.14
CA LYS A 73 7.37 -15.90 -4.32
C LYS A 73 8.17 -17.19 -4.28
N ASP A 74 9.40 -17.18 -4.80
CA ASP A 74 10.30 -18.32 -4.86
C ASP A 74 11.44 -18.24 -3.81
N VAL A 75 11.38 -17.29 -2.89
CA VAL A 75 12.42 -17.09 -1.89
C VAL A 75 12.17 -17.96 -0.68
N GLN A 76 13.24 -18.64 -0.25
CA GLN A 76 13.30 -19.33 1.04
C GLN A 76 14.26 -18.59 1.96
N VAL A 77 13.73 -17.97 3.00
CA VAL A 77 14.53 -17.26 4.02
C VAL A 77 15.02 -18.27 5.05
N LYS A 78 16.31 -18.41 5.19
CA LYS A 78 16.93 -19.27 6.20
C LYS A 78 17.20 -18.48 7.46
N ILE A 79 16.70 -18.96 8.58
CA ILE A 79 16.92 -18.37 9.90
C ILE A 79 17.60 -19.39 10.79
N LYS A 80 18.79 -19.05 11.26
CA LYS A 80 19.51 -19.87 12.23
C LYS A 80 19.06 -19.48 13.64
N MET A 81 18.62 -20.48 14.42
CA MET A 81 18.21 -20.31 15.81
C MET A 81 18.74 -21.44 16.66
N GLU A 82 19.15 -21.14 17.87
CA GLU A 82 19.56 -22.14 18.85
C GLU A 82 18.34 -22.73 19.55
N HIS A 83 18.37 -24.02 19.84
CA HIS A 83 17.31 -24.70 20.60
C HIS A 83 17.77 -25.07 22.02
N GLY A 84 16.79 -25.17 22.91
CA GLY A 84 16.99 -25.77 24.23
C GLY A 84 16.99 -27.29 24.21
N GLN A 85 17.27 -27.90 25.35
CA GLN A 85 17.28 -29.35 25.51
C GLN A 85 15.95 -30.05 25.15
N ASP A 86 14.86 -29.28 25.17
CA ASP A 86 13.50 -29.79 24.85
C ASP A 86 13.14 -29.69 23.35
N GLY A 87 14.07 -29.29 22.48
CA GLY A 87 13.82 -29.13 21.05
C GLY A 87 12.99 -27.88 20.70
N ARG A 88 12.72 -27.02 21.67
CA ARG A 88 12.06 -25.73 21.45
C ARG A 88 13.10 -24.63 21.29
N LEU A 89 12.83 -23.66 20.43
CA LEU A 89 13.71 -22.50 20.26
C LEU A 89 13.78 -21.68 21.54
N TYR A 90 14.95 -21.12 21.83
CA TYR A 90 15.15 -20.17 22.94
C TYR A 90 14.40 -18.84 22.79
N GLY A 91 13.44 -18.78 21.92
CA GLY A 91 12.58 -17.65 21.65
C GLY A 91 11.68 -17.95 20.47
N SER A 92 10.76 -17.07 20.18
CA SER A 92 9.95 -17.16 18.95
C SER A 92 10.58 -16.29 17.87
N VAL A 93 10.57 -16.78 16.63
CA VAL A 93 10.93 -15.96 15.47
C VAL A 93 9.85 -14.90 15.27
N THR A 94 10.25 -13.65 15.34
CA THR A 94 9.33 -12.51 15.19
C THR A 94 9.33 -11.99 13.76
N ALA A 95 8.30 -11.22 13.42
CA ALA A 95 8.24 -10.53 12.13
C ALA A 95 9.46 -9.62 11.87
N LYS A 96 10.07 -9.10 12.95
CA LYS A 96 11.29 -8.31 12.86
C LYS A 96 12.47 -9.15 12.39
N ASP A 97 12.67 -10.33 12.98
CA ASP A 97 13.76 -11.24 12.62
C ASP A 97 13.63 -11.71 11.17
N ILE A 98 12.40 -12.00 10.74
CA ILE A 98 12.09 -12.35 9.35
C ILE A 98 12.44 -11.20 8.41
N ALA A 99 12.06 -9.97 8.73
CA ALA A 99 12.35 -8.79 7.92
C ALA A 99 13.87 -8.53 7.80
N GLU A 100 14.61 -8.65 8.90
CA GLU A 100 16.07 -8.48 8.92
C GLU A 100 16.76 -9.56 8.06
N LYS A 101 16.38 -10.81 8.23
CA LYS A 101 16.97 -11.92 7.45
C LYS A 101 16.57 -11.88 5.97
N LEU A 102 15.35 -11.47 5.67
CA LEU A 102 14.92 -11.24 4.31
C LEU A 102 15.78 -10.15 3.63
N LYS A 103 16.01 -9.04 4.33
CA LYS A 103 16.89 -7.96 3.85
C LYS A 103 18.33 -8.43 3.63
N GLU A 104 18.90 -9.21 4.55
CA GLU A 104 20.24 -9.76 4.42
C GLU A 104 20.39 -10.69 3.21
N GLN A 105 19.42 -11.55 2.98
CA GLN A 105 19.50 -12.61 1.96
C GLN A 105 19.05 -12.16 0.56
N THR A 106 18.07 -11.26 0.49
CA THR A 106 17.48 -10.81 -0.78
C THR A 106 17.74 -9.35 -1.12
N GLY A 107 18.18 -8.55 -0.13
CA GLY A 107 18.32 -7.12 -0.27
C GLY A 107 16.98 -6.35 -0.27
N VAL A 108 15.86 -7.05 -0.08
CA VAL A 108 14.52 -6.45 -0.06
C VAL A 108 14.18 -6.00 1.35
N GLU A 109 13.93 -4.72 1.52
CA GLU A 109 13.47 -4.15 2.77
C GLU A 109 11.95 -4.18 2.86
N VAL A 110 11.44 -4.86 3.87
CA VAL A 110 10.00 -4.99 4.14
C VAL A 110 9.69 -4.56 5.57
N ASP A 111 8.63 -3.79 5.74
CA ASP A 111 8.17 -3.40 7.08
C ASP A 111 7.65 -4.63 7.85
N LYS A 112 8.13 -4.81 9.08
CA LYS A 112 7.67 -5.87 9.99
C LYS A 112 6.15 -5.88 10.20
N ARG A 113 5.49 -4.71 10.09
CA ARG A 113 4.03 -4.58 10.22
C ARG A 113 3.26 -5.20 9.04
N LYS A 114 3.91 -5.33 7.91
CA LYS A 114 3.34 -5.92 6.70
C LYS A 114 3.53 -7.45 6.63
N ILE A 115 4.37 -7.99 7.50
CA ILE A 115 4.62 -9.42 7.59
C ILE A 115 3.57 -10.07 8.48
N SER A 116 2.85 -11.03 7.94
CA SER A 116 1.85 -11.82 8.65
C SER A 116 2.30 -13.29 8.71
N THR A 117 2.48 -13.79 9.91
CA THR A 117 2.74 -15.20 10.16
C THR A 117 1.45 -15.89 10.62
N LYS A 118 1.13 -17.03 10.03
CA LYS A 118 -0.06 -17.79 10.44
C LYS A 118 0.08 -18.38 11.82
N GLU A 119 1.30 -18.74 12.20
CA GLU A 119 1.61 -19.39 13.47
C GLU A 119 2.87 -18.78 14.10
N ASN A 120 2.95 -18.87 15.42
CA ASN A 120 4.17 -18.51 16.12
C ASN A 120 5.25 -19.56 15.85
N ILE A 121 6.37 -19.13 15.30
CA ILE A 121 7.50 -19.98 14.99
C ILE A 121 8.29 -20.26 16.28
N LYS A 122 8.14 -21.46 16.83
CA LYS A 122 8.78 -21.90 18.08
C LYS A 122 9.60 -23.18 17.93
N ALA A 123 9.64 -23.75 16.75
CA ALA A 123 10.36 -24.99 16.45
C ALA A 123 11.03 -24.90 15.09
N TYR A 124 11.95 -25.83 14.82
CA TYR A 124 12.55 -25.95 13.50
C TYR A 124 11.52 -26.41 12.47
N GLY A 125 11.68 -25.97 11.24
CA GLY A 125 10.83 -26.37 10.13
C GLY A 125 10.62 -25.27 9.10
N ASN A 126 9.76 -25.57 8.13
CA ASN A 126 9.36 -24.67 7.08
C ASN A 126 8.04 -24.01 7.45
N TYR A 127 8.01 -22.68 7.41
CA TYR A 127 6.83 -21.89 7.71
C TYR A 127 6.50 -20.98 6.54
N ALA A 128 5.23 -20.98 6.13
CA ALA A 128 4.75 -20.05 5.12
C ALA A 128 4.44 -18.69 5.76
N VAL A 129 5.04 -17.65 5.20
CA VAL A 129 4.87 -16.26 5.66
C VAL A 129 4.30 -15.43 4.53
N GLU A 130 3.35 -14.58 4.85
CA GLU A 130 2.72 -13.67 3.91
C GLU A 130 3.14 -12.23 4.21
N VAL A 131 3.52 -11.51 3.18
CA VAL A 131 3.84 -10.08 3.23
C VAL A 131 2.83 -9.30 2.41
N LYS A 132 2.16 -8.35 3.03
CA LYS A 132 1.29 -7.41 2.32
C LYS A 132 2.13 -6.24 1.81
N LEU A 133 2.27 -6.12 0.51
CA LEU A 133 2.99 -5.02 -0.13
C LEU A 133 2.07 -3.83 -0.39
N LEU A 134 0.88 -4.10 -0.93
CA LEU A 134 -0.23 -3.14 -1.09
C LEU A 134 -1.51 -3.79 -0.57
N SER A 135 -2.60 -3.03 -0.53
CA SER A 135 -3.91 -3.51 -0.06
C SER A 135 -4.41 -4.76 -0.79
N ASP A 136 -4.09 -4.88 -2.07
CA ASP A 136 -4.50 -5.94 -2.99
C ASP A 136 -3.32 -6.80 -3.51
N ILE A 137 -2.09 -6.47 -3.14
CA ILE A 137 -0.88 -7.21 -3.53
C ILE A 137 -0.19 -7.77 -2.29
N SER A 138 -0.10 -9.08 -2.23
CA SER A 138 0.64 -9.81 -1.20
C SER A 138 1.59 -10.82 -1.81
N ALA A 139 2.67 -11.10 -1.11
CA ALA A 139 3.63 -12.14 -1.48
C ALA A 139 3.69 -13.21 -0.39
N LYS A 140 3.85 -14.46 -0.80
CA LYS A 140 4.09 -15.57 0.12
C LYS A 140 5.49 -16.10 -0.12
N PHE A 141 6.21 -16.34 0.96
CA PHE A 141 7.53 -16.98 0.91
C PHE A 141 7.67 -17.96 2.06
N THR A 142 8.64 -18.81 1.96
CA THR A 142 8.91 -19.83 2.99
C THR A 142 10.04 -19.39 3.88
N VAL A 143 9.85 -19.52 5.18
CA VAL A 143 10.90 -19.33 6.19
C VAL A 143 11.34 -20.71 6.68
N LEU A 144 12.62 -21.01 6.51
CA LEU A 144 13.25 -22.21 7.04
C LEU A 144 13.99 -21.88 8.32
N VAL A 145 13.55 -22.44 9.43
CA VAL A 145 14.25 -22.33 10.71
C VAL A 145 15.10 -23.59 10.91
N HIS A 146 16.39 -23.41 11.11
CA HIS A 146 17.36 -24.48 11.29
C HIS A 146 18.34 -24.15 12.43
N GLU A 147 19.09 -25.15 12.83
CA GLU A 147 20.21 -25.06 13.77
C GLU A 147 21.38 -24.26 13.20
#